data_db1bcc1605d037d71bf05b470bef8419
#
_entry.id   db1bcc1605d037d71bf05b470bef8419
#
_cell.length_a   1.000
_cell.length_b   1.000
_cell.length_c   1.000
_cell.angle_alpha   90.00
_cell.angle_beta   90.00
_cell.angle_gamma   90.00
#
_symmetry.space_group_name_H-M   'P 1'
#
loop_
_entity.id
_entity.type
_entity.pdbx_description
1 polymer ?
#
loop_
_entity_poly.entity_id
_entity_poly.type
_entity_poly.pdbx_seq_one_letter_code
_entity_poly.pdbx_strand_id
1 'polypeptide(L)'
;MRIPLVLALALASAFAVLPSLASAGVPCGICNSTVPLCVTLVGAAGDAPAAEFGEFVVIMRDLANNPIAGAMVVIDLSNAPDMHFCADQMDPTMTVDCANNRVSKVTAADGSVHFTLLGGSNGAGNASTLLNGGMIFANGVLLQYPTVAAYDLDGSGGVGANDVSALLGDFGLGQPFGRCDYDCSGKVGANDLSLWLKAYGSGTMTRSCGSSCP
;
A
#
# COMPACT_ATOMS: atom_id res chain seq x y z
N MET A 1 -13.49 -17.67 80.62
CA MET A 1 -12.76 -18.27 79.49
C MET A 1 -12.97 -17.36 78.27
N ARG A 2 -11.97 -16.53 77.91
CA ARG A 2 -12.09 -15.53 76.89
C ARG A 2 -11.26 -16.03 75.70
N ILE A 3 -11.88 -16.20 74.49
CA ILE A 3 -11.26 -16.61 73.26
C ILE A 3 -10.91 -15.32 72.51
N PRO A 4 -9.68 -15.08 72.13
CA PRO A 4 -9.33 -13.93 71.27
C PRO A 4 -9.65 -14.23 69.74
N LEU A 5 -10.38 -13.31 69.18
CA LEU A 5 -10.70 -13.29 67.76
C LEU A 5 -9.46 -12.82 66.97
N VAL A 6 -8.85 -13.69 66.28
CA VAL A 6 -7.72 -13.36 65.35
C VAL A 6 -8.29 -12.89 64.03
N LEU A 7 -8.16 -11.60 63.78
CA LEU A 7 -8.57 -10.96 62.51
C LEU A 7 -7.43 -11.14 61.46
N ALA A 8 -7.61 -12.06 60.54
CA ALA A 8 -6.69 -12.26 59.44
C ALA A 8 -6.96 -11.20 58.36
N LEU A 9 -6.06 -10.24 58.23
CA LEU A 9 -6.08 -9.21 57.17
C LEU A 9 -5.46 -9.81 55.91
N ALA A 10 -6.28 -10.21 54.93
CA ALA A 10 -5.82 -10.62 53.63
C ALA A 10 -5.49 -9.38 52.75
N LEU A 11 -4.20 -9.08 52.57
CA LEU A 11 -3.72 -8.07 51.63
C LEU A 11 -3.87 -8.65 50.22
N ALA A 12 -4.92 -8.25 49.51
CA ALA A 12 -5.03 -8.47 48.05
C ALA A 12 -4.14 -7.45 47.34
N SER A 13 -2.95 -7.89 46.93
CA SER A 13 -2.09 -7.11 46.03
C SER A 13 -2.70 -7.11 44.64
N ALA A 14 -3.42 -6.05 44.29
CA ALA A 14 -3.83 -5.77 42.92
C ALA A 14 -2.58 -5.40 42.11
N PHE A 15 -2.08 -6.35 41.34
CA PHE A 15 -1.13 -6.06 40.27
C PHE A 15 -1.85 -5.22 39.21
N ALA A 16 -1.68 -3.90 39.25
CA ALA A 16 -2.05 -3.02 38.17
C ALA A 16 -1.10 -3.37 36.99
N VAL A 17 -1.62 -4.09 36.01
CA VAL A 17 -0.96 -4.22 34.69
C VAL A 17 -1.04 -2.84 34.07
N LEU A 18 0.01 -2.04 34.24
CA LEU A 18 0.17 -0.80 33.51
C LEU A 18 0.31 -1.19 32.04
N PRO A 19 -0.53 -0.63 31.14
CA PRO A 19 -0.28 -0.79 29.72
C PRO A 19 1.13 -0.26 29.46
N SER A 20 2.00 -1.11 28.92
CA SER A 20 3.30 -0.66 28.44
C SER A 20 3.01 0.40 27.39
N LEU A 21 3.39 1.65 27.67
CA LEU A 21 3.45 2.68 26.62
C LEU A 21 4.41 2.13 25.57
N ALA A 22 3.85 1.65 24.48
CA ALA A 22 4.65 1.24 23.32
C ALA A 22 5.46 2.49 22.94
N SER A 23 6.76 2.48 23.24
CA SER A 23 7.68 3.46 22.73
C SER A 23 7.62 3.29 21.22
N ALA A 24 7.02 4.26 20.52
CA ALA A 24 7.06 4.26 19.06
C ALA A 24 8.53 4.39 18.67
N GLY A 25 9.18 3.29 18.34
CA GLY A 25 10.53 3.27 17.82
C GLY A 25 10.60 4.11 16.54
N VAL A 26 11.74 4.71 16.27
CA VAL A 26 11.93 5.40 15.00
C VAL A 26 11.99 4.34 13.90
N PRO A 27 11.13 4.45 12.85
CA PRO A 27 11.17 3.51 11.72
C PRO A 27 12.55 3.50 11.05
N CYS A 28 13.08 2.30 10.81
CA CYS A 28 14.30 2.15 10.03
C CYS A 28 13.98 1.45 8.70
N GLY A 29 13.78 2.24 7.64
CA GLY A 29 13.41 1.74 6.31
C GLY A 29 14.48 0.85 5.68
N ILE A 30 15.76 1.20 5.86
CA ILE A 30 16.89 0.50 5.22
C ILE A 30 17.51 -0.58 6.09
N CYS A 31 17.10 -0.72 7.37
CA CYS A 31 17.77 -1.66 8.29
C CYS A 31 16.97 -2.96 8.42
N ASN A 32 15.78 -2.86 9.02
CA ASN A 32 15.02 -4.02 9.46
C ASN A 32 13.56 -4.01 8.97
N SER A 33 13.08 -2.89 8.41
CA SER A 33 11.73 -2.79 7.85
C SER A 33 11.67 -3.39 6.46
N THR A 34 10.53 -4.00 6.11
CA THR A 34 10.26 -4.48 4.75
C THR A 34 9.34 -3.49 4.07
N VAL A 35 9.79 -2.94 2.95
CA VAL A 35 9.04 -1.96 2.15
C VAL A 35 9.12 -2.37 0.69
N PRO A 36 8.02 -2.37 -0.08
CA PRO A 36 8.01 -2.82 -1.46
C PRO A 36 8.84 -1.89 -2.36
N LEU A 37 9.49 -2.47 -3.37
CA LEU A 37 10.20 -1.73 -4.41
C LEU A 37 9.26 -1.21 -5.50
N CYS A 38 8.08 -1.80 -5.62
CA CYS A 38 7.01 -1.33 -6.48
C CYS A 38 5.65 -1.52 -5.84
N VAL A 39 4.71 -0.73 -6.32
CA VAL A 39 3.31 -0.70 -5.90
C VAL A 39 2.47 -0.76 -7.17
N THR A 40 1.49 -1.65 -7.19
CA THR A 40 0.59 -1.78 -8.33
C THR A 40 -0.82 -1.33 -7.94
N LEU A 41 -1.36 -0.39 -8.69
CA LEU A 41 -2.75 0.03 -8.57
C LEU A 41 -3.63 -0.97 -9.32
N VAL A 42 -4.63 -1.49 -8.62
CA VAL A 42 -5.54 -2.50 -9.16
C VAL A 42 -6.95 -1.96 -9.33
N GLY A 43 -7.73 -2.67 -10.08
CA GLY A 43 -9.17 -2.48 -10.16
C GLY A 43 -9.93 -3.40 -9.20
N ALA A 44 -11.24 -3.47 -9.40
CA ALA A 44 -12.16 -4.31 -8.65
C ALA A 44 -13.25 -4.90 -9.56
N ALA A 45 -13.87 -5.97 -9.10
CA ALA A 45 -15.12 -6.48 -9.63
C ALA A 45 -16.17 -6.51 -8.52
N GLY A 46 -17.26 -5.73 -8.67
CA GLY A 46 -18.22 -5.52 -7.59
C GLY A 46 -17.53 -4.89 -6.37
N ASP A 47 -17.67 -5.54 -5.21
CA ASP A 47 -17.12 -5.07 -3.94
C ASP A 47 -15.80 -5.79 -3.55
N ALA A 48 -15.13 -6.42 -4.50
CA ALA A 48 -13.89 -7.14 -4.27
C ALA A 48 -12.73 -6.52 -5.06
N PRO A 49 -11.70 -5.97 -4.38
CA PRO A 49 -10.48 -5.54 -5.05
C PRO A 49 -9.68 -6.74 -5.56
N ALA A 50 -8.97 -6.58 -6.67
CA ALA A 50 -8.16 -7.62 -7.28
C ALA A 50 -6.83 -7.81 -6.52
N ALA A 51 -6.90 -8.24 -5.25
CA ALA A 51 -5.76 -8.33 -4.34
C ALA A 51 -4.62 -9.22 -4.87
N GLU A 52 -4.95 -10.28 -5.61
CA GLU A 52 -3.97 -11.19 -6.20
C GLU A 52 -3.00 -10.53 -7.19
N PHE A 53 -3.31 -9.32 -7.66
CA PHE A 53 -2.50 -8.57 -8.63
C PHE A 53 -1.78 -7.36 -8.04
N GLY A 54 -2.08 -6.96 -6.81
CA GLY A 54 -1.50 -5.73 -6.24
C GLY A 54 -1.46 -5.66 -4.73
N GLU A 55 -1.75 -6.76 -4.01
CA GLU A 55 -1.54 -6.76 -2.57
C GLU A 55 -0.05 -6.74 -2.23
N PHE A 56 0.31 -5.87 -1.29
CA PHE A 56 1.64 -5.84 -0.72
C PHE A 56 1.60 -5.57 0.79
N VAL A 57 2.71 -5.89 1.45
CA VAL A 57 2.85 -5.74 2.90
C VAL A 57 4.01 -4.80 3.20
N VAL A 58 3.78 -3.87 4.13
CA VAL A 58 4.84 -3.09 4.77
C VAL A 58 5.02 -3.61 6.20
N ILE A 59 6.25 -3.94 6.58
CA ILE A 59 6.57 -4.39 7.93
C ILE A 59 7.51 -3.37 8.56
N MET A 60 7.04 -2.73 9.63
CA MET A 60 7.77 -1.68 10.32
C MET A 60 8.53 -2.22 11.52
N ARG A 61 9.83 -1.94 11.56
CA ARG A 61 10.73 -2.31 12.64
C ARG A 61 11.66 -1.17 13.02
N ASP A 62 12.04 -1.14 14.28
CA ASP A 62 13.06 -0.21 14.79
C ASP A 62 14.49 -0.73 14.54
N LEU A 63 15.49 0.06 14.97
CA LEU A 63 16.90 -0.30 14.86
C LEU A 63 17.28 -1.59 15.64
N ALA A 64 16.51 -1.92 16.68
CA ALA A 64 16.70 -3.15 17.47
C ALA A 64 15.89 -4.33 16.92
N ASN A 65 15.28 -4.18 15.72
CA ASN A 65 14.45 -5.19 15.06
C ASN A 65 13.14 -5.51 15.80
N ASN A 66 12.67 -4.62 16.70
CA ASN A 66 11.36 -4.78 17.30
C ASN A 66 10.27 -4.29 16.35
N PRO A 67 9.09 -4.91 16.33
CA PRO A 67 7.95 -4.43 15.55
C PRO A 67 7.47 -3.08 16.08
N ILE A 68 7.10 -2.17 15.18
CA ILE A 68 6.49 -0.88 15.53
C ILE A 68 4.99 -0.95 15.27
N ALA A 69 4.23 -1.20 16.33
CA ALA A 69 2.78 -1.17 16.29
C ALA A 69 2.26 0.28 16.24
N GLY A 70 1.15 0.50 15.53
CA GLY A 70 0.52 1.81 15.46
C GLY A 70 1.29 2.86 14.64
N ALA A 71 2.30 2.46 13.86
CA ALA A 71 2.96 3.36 12.94
C ALA A 71 2.02 3.71 11.78
N MET A 72 1.87 5.00 11.48
CA MET A 72 1.11 5.44 10.31
C MET A 72 1.97 5.32 9.06
N VAL A 73 1.62 4.37 8.20
CA VAL A 73 2.24 4.20 6.88
C VAL A 73 1.44 4.97 5.84
N VAL A 74 2.12 5.80 5.06
CA VAL A 74 1.55 6.63 4.01
C VAL A 74 2.16 6.23 2.67
N ILE A 75 1.31 5.96 1.68
CA ILE A 75 1.68 5.82 0.28
C ILE A 75 1.29 7.12 -0.42
N ASP A 76 2.26 7.75 -1.05
CA ASP A 76 2.13 9.09 -1.65
C ASP A 76 2.50 9.03 -3.13
N LEU A 77 1.57 9.44 -3.99
CA LEU A 77 1.75 9.48 -5.45
C LEU A 77 1.89 10.91 -5.99
N SER A 78 2.16 11.90 -5.16
CA SER A 78 2.30 13.30 -5.62
C SER A 78 3.42 13.50 -6.64
N ASN A 79 4.41 12.59 -6.69
CA ASN A 79 5.49 12.58 -7.70
C ASN A 79 5.16 11.72 -8.93
N ALA A 80 3.97 11.12 -8.99
CA ALA A 80 3.47 10.36 -10.12
C ALA A 80 2.15 10.96 -10.60
N PRO A 81 2.17 12.14 -11.25
CA PRO A 81 0.98 12.94 -11.55
C PRO A 81 0.05 12.30 -12.59
N ASP A 82 0.49 11.28 -13.28
CA ASP A 82 -0.33 10.46 -14.17
C ASP A 82 -1.01 9.29 -13.45
N MET A 83 -0.67 9.03 -12.19
CA MET A 83 -1.28 8.00 -11.35
C MET A 83 -2.19 8.64 -10.30
N HIS A 84 -3.31 8.00 -10.02
CA HIS A 84 -4.24 8.47 -8.99
C HIS A 84 -4.84 7.32 -8.22
N PHE A 85 -5.14 7.58 -6.95
CA PHE A 85 -5.95 6.67 -6.13
C PHE A 85 -7.44 6.87 -6.41
N CYS A 86 -8.21 5.82 -6.15
CA CYS A 86 -9.65 5.94 -6.03
C CYS A 86 -10.00 6.58 -4.68
N ALA A 87 -10.98 7.49 -4.67
CA ALA A 87 -11.51 8.04 -3.42
C ALA A 87 -12.28 6.97 -2.61
N ASP A 88 -12.82 5.98 -3.31
CA ASP A 88 -13.58 4.86 -2.78
C ASP A 88 -12.75 3.59 -2.59
N GLN A 89 -11.62 3.70 -1.89
CA GLN A 89 -10.87 2.51 -1.46
C GLN A 89 -11.80 1.55 -0.71
N MET A 90 -11.70 0.25 -1.00
CA MET A 90 -12.61 -0.76 -0.43
C MET A 90 -12.21 -1.21 0.97
N ASP A 91 -11.05 -0.82 1.44
CA ASP A 91 -10.57 -1.11 2.78
C ASP A 91 -11.03 0.00 3.76
N PRO A 92 -11.97 -0.29 4.68
CA PRO A 92 -12.49 0.72 5.60
C PRO A 92 -11.46 1.21 6.63
N THR A 93 -10.32 0.53 6.76
CA THR A 93 -9.22 0.95 7.65
C THR A 93 -8.24 1.89 6.96
N MET A 94 -8.40 2.11 5.65
CA MET A 94 -7.59 3.02 4.85
C MET A 94 -8.16 4.44 4.91
N THR A 95 -7.30 5.41 5.15
CA THR A 95 -7.65 6.84 5.03
C THR A 95 -7.13 7.35 3.68
N VAL A 96 -8.01 8.02 2.92
CA VAL A 96 -7.68 8.60 1.62
C VAL A 96 -7.60 10.11 1.74
N ASP A 97 -6.50 10.69 1.28
CA ASP A 97 -6.28 12.13 1.12
C ASP A 97 -6.18 12.44 -0.37
N CYS A 98 -7.31 12.63 -1.02
CA CYS A 98 -7.39 12.90 -2.45
C CYS A 98 -6.68 14.20 -2.84
N ALA A 99 -6.71 15.23 -1.99
CA ALA A 99 -6.09 16.52 -2.30
C ALA A 99 -4.57 16.41 -2.50
N ASN A 100 -3.94 15.45 -1.83
CA ASN A 100 -2.50 15.21 -1.91
C ASN A 100 -2.15 13.90 -2.63
N ASN A 101 -3.13 13.19 -3.20
CA ASN A 101 -2.96 11.88 -3.83
C ASN A 101 -2.23 10.88 -2.91
N ARG A 102 -2.78 10.68 -1.70
CA ARG A 102 -2.21 9.84 -0.63
C ARG A 102 -3.22 8.90 -0.04
N VAL A 103 -2.73 7.75 0.40
CA VAL A 103 -3.49 6.83 1.27
C VAL A 103 -2.66 6.47 2.48
N SER A 104 -3.32 6.16 3.60
CA SER A 104 -2.61 5.77 4.82
C SER A 104 -3.35 4.70 5.60
N LYS A 105 -2.58 3.86 6.30
CA LYS A 105 -3.05 2.86 7.26
C LYS A 105 -2.08 2.75 8.43
N VAL A 106 -2.54 2.14 9.53
CA VAL A 106 -1.73 1.96 10.74
C VAL A 106 -1.29 0.50 10.84
N THR A 107 -0.04 0.28 11.28
CA THR A 107 0.50 -1.05 11.47
C THR A 107 -0.17 -1.78 12.64
N ALA A 108 -0.34 -3.10 12.50
CA ALA A 108 -0.81 -4.00 13.54
C ALA A 108 0.24 -4.20 14.66
N ALA A 109 -0.08 -5.03 15.65
CA ALA A 109 0.79 -5.28 16.81
C ALA A 109 2.15 -5.91 16.43
N ASP A 110 2.21 -6.64 15.32
CA ASP A 110 3.43 -7.26 14.77
C ASP A 110 4.23 -6.31 13.86
N GLY A 111 3.78 -5.06 13.73
CA GLY A 111 4.40 -4.05 12.86
C GLY A 111 4.00 -4.16 11.39
N SER A 112 3.13 -5.08 11.01
CA SER A 112 2.69 -5.26 9.62
C SER A 112 1.48 -4.40 9.26
N VAL A 113 1.39 -4.03 7.98
CA VAL A 113 0.20 -3.44 7.37
C VAL A 113 0.09 -3.90 5.92
N HIS A 114 -1.11 -4.34 5.52
CA HIS A 114 -1.43 -4.81 4.19
C HIS A 114 -2.14 -3.71 3.40
N PHE A 115 -1.79 -3.60 2.13
CA PHE A 115 -2.42 -2.69 1.19
C PHE A 115 -2.84 -3.43 -0.08
N THR A 116 -4.06 -3.15 -0.53
CA THR A 116 -4.52 -3.39 -1.90
C THR A 116 -5.10 -2.06 -2.38
N LEU A 117 -4.41 -1.41 -3.30
CA LEU A 117 -4.68 -0.02 -3.67
C LEU A 117 -5.52 0.05 -4.93
N LEU A 118 -6.73 0.59 -4.82
CA LEU A 118 -7.56 0.89 -5.98
C LEU A 118 -7.09 2.20 -6.61
N GLY A 119 -6.89 2.16 -7.92
CA GLY A 119 -6.43 3.31 -8.68
C GLY A 119 -6.15 2.99 -10.13
N GLY A 120 -5.67 3.99 -10.86
CA GLY A 120 -5.32 3.87 -12.26
C GLY A 120 -4.43 5.02 -12.72
N SER A 121 -4.13 5.00 -14.02
CA SER A 121 -3.53 6.13 -14.71
C SER A 121 -4.62 7.09 -15.19
N ASN A 122 -4.26 8.33 -15.46
CA ASN A 122 -5.15 9.32 -16.09
C ASN A 122 -5.05 9.34 -17.62
N GLY A 123 -4.34 8.40 -18.21
CA GLY A 123 -4.14 8.32 -19.65
C GLY A 123 -3.23 9.39 -20.25
N ALA A 124 -2.73 10.31 -19.44
CA ALA A 124 -1.97 11.48 -19.94
C ALA A 124 -0.59 11.16 -20.53
N GLY A 125 -0.30 9.88 -20.71
CA GLY A 125 0.91 9.41 -21.43
C GLY A 125 2.20 9.59 -20.65
N ASN A 126 2.99 8.69 -20.73
CA ASN A 126 4.41 8.39 -20.64
C ASN A 126 5.41 9.35 -19.94
N ALA A 127 5.08 10.57 -19.57
CA ALA A 127 6.12 11.51 -19.19
C ALA A 127 6.47 11.50 -17.69
N SER A 128 5.63 10.94 -16.86
CA SER A 128 5.72 11.16 -15.43
C SER A 128 5.85 9.90 -14.59
N THR A 129 5.53 8.74 -15.12
CA THR A 129 5.77 7.48 -14.42
C THR A 129 7.21 7.03 -14.58
N LEU A 130 8.08 7.86 -14.12
CA LEU A 130 9.47 7.47 -13.94
C LEU A 130 9.52 6.30 -12.94
N LEU A 131 10.51 5.45 -13.11
CA LEU A 131 10.92 4.54 -12.05
C LEU A 131 11.04 5.33 -10.74
N ASN A 132 10.49 4.78 -9.65
CA ASN A 132 10.51 5.40 -8.32
C ASN A 132 9.67 6.70 -8.19
N GLY A 133 8.54 6.78 -8.89
CA GLY A 133 7.61 7.91 -8.79
C GLY A 133 6.77 7.93 -7.51
N GLY A 134 6.62 6.80 -6.82
CA GLY A 134 5.93 6.72 -5.53
C GLY A 134 6.82 7.09 -4.35
N MET A 135 6.21 7.36 -3.20
CA MET A 135 6.90 7.56 -1.93
C MET A 135 6.18 6.78 -0.82
N ILE A 136 6.92 6.10 0.02
CA ILE A 136 6.38 5.41 1.20
C ILE A 136 7.01 6.02 2.44
N PHE A 137 6.14 6.50 3.35
CA PHE A 137 6.56 7.06 4.63
C PHE A 137 6.02 6.20 5.78
N ALA A 138 6.71 6.23 6.92
CA ALA A 138 6.14 5.80 8.19
C ALA A 138 6.43 6.83 9.27
N ASN A 139 5.40 7.28 10.00
CA ASN A 139 5.50 8.34 10.99
C ASN A 139 6.27 9.58 10.48
N GLY A 140 6.07 9.94 9.21
CA GLY A 140 6.73 11.08 8.55
C GLY A 140 8.17 10.82 8.09
N VAL A 141 8.74 9.64 8.34
CA VAL A 141 10.06 9.25 7.84
C VAL A 141 9.90 8.60 6.47
N LEU A 142 10.60 9.11 5.46
CA LEU A 142 10.64 8.50 4.13
C LEU A 142 11.41 7.19 4.19
N LEU A 143 10.79 6.11 3.69
CA LEU A 143 11.35 4.76 3.72
C LEU A 143 11.82 4.30 2.35
N GLN A 144 11.07 4.60 1.29
CA GLN A 144 11.29 4.07 -0.06
C GLN A 144 10.66 4.97 -1.12
N TYR A 145 11.24 4.90 -2.32
CA TYR A 145 10.67 5.40 -3.57
C TYR A 145 10.29 4.21 -4.46
N PRO A 146 9.09 3.63 -4.33
CA PRO A 146 8.68 2.53 -5.18
C PRO A 146 8.37 3.00 -6.60
N THR A 147 8.57 2.10 -7.57
CA THR A 147 7.92 2.22 -8.88
C THR A 147 6.41 2.03 -8.71
N VAL A 148 5.62 2.79 -9.45
CA VAL A 148 4.16 2.70 -9.42
C VAL A 148 3.66 2.21 -10.77
N ALA A 149 2.95 1.08 -10.77
CA ALA A 149 2.27 0.52 -11.93
C ALA A 149 0.75 0.58 -11.76
N ALA A 150 0.01 0.55 -12.87
CA ALA A 150 -1.44 0.45 -12.87
C ALA A 150 -1.93 -0.44 -14.00
N TYR A 151 -3.05 -1.14 -13.80
CA TYR A 151 -3.65 -1.95 -14.85
C TYR A 151 -4.58 -1.13 -15.76
N ASP A 152 -5.29 -0.15 -15.22
CA ASP A 152 -6.04 0.85 -15.98
C ASP A 152 -5.07 1.96 -16.40
N LEU A 153 -4.65 1.91 -17.65
CA LEU A 153 -3.61 2.79 -18.19
C LEU A 153 -4.18 4.01 -18.92
N ASP A 154 -5.39 3.90 -19.46
CA ASP A 154 -6.04 4.96 -20.22
C ASP A 154 -6.98 5.84 -19.38
N GLY A 155 -7.19 5.47 -18.09
CA GLY A 155 -8.08 6.19 -17.19
C GLY A 155 -9.56 6.00 -17.51
N SER A 156 -9.92 4.96 -18.26
CA SER A 156 -11.30 4.69 -18.65
C SER A 156 -12.17 4.15 -17.51
N GLY A 157 -11.54 3.77 -16.39
CA GLY A 157 -12.20 3.26 -15.20
C GLY A 157 -12.34 1.74 -15.17
N GLY A 158 -11.52 1.03 -15.91
CA GLY A 158 -11.43 -0.43 -15.91
C GLY A 158 -10.34 -0.94 -16.82
N VAL A 159 -10.03 -2.22 -16.75
CA VAL A 159 -8.98 -2.84 -17.59
C VAL A 159 -9.58 -3.33 -18.90
N GLY A 160 -9.15 -2.77 -20.03
CA GLY A 160 -9.75 -2.98 -21.35
C GLY A 160 -8.76 -3.01 -22.50
N ALA A 161 -9.29 -3.04 -23.73
CA ALA A 161 -8.46 -3.13 -24.95
C ALA A 161 -7.57 -1.88 -25.18
N ASN A 162 -7.98 -0.72 -24.69
CA ASN A 162 -7.19 0.50 -24.84
C ASN A 162 -5.94 0.46 -23.95
N ASP A 163 -6.05 -0.15 -22.76
CA ASP A 163 -4.92 -0.30 -21.83
C ASP A 163 -3.83 -1.17 -22.43
N VAL A 164 -4.18 -2.26 -23.12
CA VAL A 164 -3.17 -3.07 -23.80
C VAL A 164 -2.49 -2.29 -24.92
N SER A 165 -3.18 -1.35 -25.57
CA SER A 165 -2.57 -0.50 -26.59
C SER A 165 -1.55 0.47 -25.96
N ALA A 166 -1.85 1.00 -24.77
CA ALA A 166 -0.93 1.83 -23.99
C ALA A 166 0.30 1.03 -23.53
N LEU A 167 0.07 -0.18 -22.98
CA LEU A 167 1.14 -1.10 -22.60
C LEU A 167 2.06 -1.44 -23.78
N LEU A 168 1.51 -1.78 -24.93
CA LEU A 168 2.29 -2.11 -26.14
C LEU A 168 3.07 -0.90 -26.66
N GLY A 169 2.52 0.31 -26.51
CA GLY A 169 3.22 1.56 -26.77
C GLY A 169 4.47 1.71 -25.91
N ASP A 170 4.33 1.50 -24.61
CA ASP A 170 5.44 1.58 -23.65
C ASP A 170 6.47 0.46 -23.87
N PHE A 171 6.02 -0.76 -24.16
CA PHE A 171 6.88 -1.89 -24.48
C PHE A 171 7.78 -1.63 -25.68
N GLY A 172 7.24 -0.98 -26.73
CA GLY A 172 7.98 -0.69 -27.95
C GLY A 172 9.03 0.41 -27.82
N LEU A 173 8.91 1.27 -26.81
CA LEU A 173 9.78 2.45 -26.67
C LEU A 173 11.11 2.15 -25.97
N GLY A 174 11.26 0.97 -25.32
CA GLY A 174 12.48 0.60 -24.60
C GLY A 174 12.84 1.56 -23.46
N GLN A 175 11.90 2.39 -23.02
CA GLN A 175 12.07 3.35 -21.93
C GLN A 175 11.68 2.73 -20.60
N PRO A 176 12.27 3.17 -19.48
CA PRO A 176 11.92 2.68 -18.16
C PRO A 176 10.61 3.33 -17.67
N PHE A 177 9.48 2.97 -18.28
CA PHE A 177 8.17 3.43 -17.82
C PHE A 177 7.68 2.57 -16.66
N GLY A 178 7.62 3.16 -15.47
CA GLY A 178 7.19 2.45 -14.26
C GLY A 178 5.74 2.00 -14.30
N ARG A 179 4.85 2.71 -15.02
CA ARG A 179 3.40 2.44 -15.03
C ARG A 179 3.01 1.05 -15.55
N CYS A 180 3.87 0.41 -16.31
CA CYS A 180 3.67 -0.93 -16.86
C CYS A 180 4.69 -1.95 -16.37
N ASP A 181 5.55 -1.62 -15.40
CA ASP A 181 6.54 -2.52 -14.81
C ASP A 181 5.90 -3.28 -13.64
N TYR A 182 5.12 -4.30 -13.95
CA TYR A 182 4.38 -5.08 -12.95
C TYR A 182 5.25 -6.09 -12.21
N ASP A 183 6.37 -6.53 -12.80
CA ASP A 183 7.30 -7.46 -12.16
C ASP A 183 8.46 -6.76 -11.43
N CYS A 184 8.47 -5.43 -11.41
CA CYS A 184 9.48 -4.60 -10.74
C CYS A 184 10.90 -4.82 -11.28
N SER A 185 11.05 -5.20 -12.52
CA SER A 185 12.35 -5.45 -13.15
C SER A 185 13.08 -4.17 -13.57
N GLY A 186 12.39 -3.04 -13.54
CA GLY A 186 12.85 -1.74 -14.04
C GLY A 186 12.74 -1.61 -15.56
N LYS A 187 11.96 -2.47 -16.20
CA LYS A 187 11.75 -2.47 -17.65
C LYS A 187 10.35 -2.99 -17.96
N VAL A 188 9.75 -2.50 -19.02
CA VAL A 188 8.53 -3.10 -19.58
C VAL A 188 8.92 -4.21 -20.54
N GLY A 189 8.57 -5.45 -20.21
CA GLY A 189 8.98 -6.66 -20.92
C GLY A 189 7.86 -7.66 -21.14
N ALA A 190 8.22 -8.86 -21.62
CA ALA A 190 7.26 -9.92 -21.88
C ALA A 190 6.56 -10.44 -20.61
N ASN A 191 7.23 -10.36 -19.45
CA ASN A 191 6.63 -10.73 -18.17
C ASN A 191 5.49 -9.78 -17.81
N ASP A 192 5.69 -8.46 -18.00
CA ASP A 192 4.67 -7.46 -17.71
C ASP A 192 3.44 -7.63 -18.58
N LEU A 193 3.65 -7.86 -19.88
CA LEU A 193 2.55 -8.21 -20.78
C LEU A 193 1.80 -9.47 -20.32
N SER A 194 2.52 -10.49 -19.86
CA SER A 194 1.93 -11.73 -19.34
C SER A 194 1.11 -11.47 -18.08
N LEU A 195 1.63 -10.66 -17.14
CA LEU A 195 0.92 -10.25 -15.92
C LEU A 195 -0.33 -9.45 -16.24
N TRP A 196 -0.22 -8.50 -17.18
CA TRP A 196 -1.37 -7.72 -17.62
C TRP A 196 -2.45 -8.58 -18.25
N LEU A 197 -2.08 -9.48 -19.17
CA LEU A 197 -3.02 -10.41 -19.82
C LEU A 197 -3.71 -11.35 -18.82
N LYS A 198 -2.99 -11.80 -17.79
CA LYS A 198 -3.55 -12.59 -16.70
C LYS A 198 -4.58 -11.76 -15.92
N ALA A 199 -4.28 -10.52 -15.60
CA ALA A 199 -5.18 -9.62 -14.91
C ALA A 199 -6.45 -9.33 -15.74
N TYR A 200 -6.30 -9.01 -17.02
CA TYR A 200 -7.42 -8.81 -17.95
C TYR A 200 -8.28 -10.06 -18.07
N GLY A 201 -7.64 -11.23 -18.26
CA GLY A 201 -8.35 -12.51 -18.42
C GLY A 201 -9.05 -13.01 -17.17
N SER A 202 -8.68 -12.50 -15.97
CA SER A 202 -9.33 -12.87 -14.72
C SER A 202 -10.75 -12.29 -14.59
N GLY A 203 -11.04 -11.17 -15.25
CA GLY A 203 -12.29 -10.43 -15.11
C GLY A 203 -12.49 -9.78 -13.73
N THR A 204 -11.45 -9.69 -12.91
CA THR A 204 -11.52 -9.14 -11.54
C THR A 204 -11.29 -7.63 -11.48
N MET A 205 -11.04 -6.98 -12.61
CA MET A 205 -10.80 -5.54 -12.72
C MET A 205 -11.75 -4.87 -13.73
N THR A 206 -13.03 -5.11 -13.57
CA THR A 206 -14.08 -4.53 -14.46
C THR A 206 -14.30 -3.04 -14.21
N ARG A 207 -13.82 -2.53 -13.09
CA ARG A 207 -13.73 -1.10 -12.77
C ARG A 207 -12.43 -0.80 -12.02
N SER A 208 -11.87 0.40 -12.19
CA SER A 208 -10.78 0.90 -11.33
C SER A 208 -11.36 1.68 -10.17
N CYS A 209 -12.08 2.76 -10.45
CA CYS A 209 -12.68 3.62 -9.44
C CYS A 209 -14.18 3.75 -9.67
N GLY A 210 -14.96 3.75 -8.58
CA GLY A 210 -16.29 4.34 -8.58
C GLY A 210 -16.21 5.87 -8.51
N SER A 211 -15.17 6.37 -7.83
CA SER A 211 -14.82 7.78 -7.75
C SER A 211 -13.31 7.92 -7.70
N SER A 212 -12.70 8.56 -8.70
CA SER A 212 -11.27 8.88 -8.67
C SER A 212 -10.99 10.08 -7.77
N CYS A 213 -9.80 10.11 -7.19
CA CYS A 213 -9.27 11.35 -6.64
C CYS A 213 -9.01 12.35 -7.80
N PRO A 214 -9.35 13.62 -7.60
CA PRO A 214 -9.18 14.66 -8.63
C PRO A 214 -7.71 14.96 -8.93
#